data_c5f3b17c8d463cf8b021e529b8990beb
#
_entry.id   c5f3b17c8d463cf8b021e529b8990beb
#
_cell.length_a   1.000
_cell.length_b   1.000
_cell.length_c   1.000
_cell.angle_alpha   90.00
_cell.angle_beta   90.00
_cell.angle_gamma   90.00
#
_symmetry.space_group_name_H-M   'P 1'
#
loop_
_entity.id
_entity.type
_entity.pdbx_description
1 polymer ?
#
loop_
_entity_poly.entity_id
_entity_poly.type
_entity_poly.pdbx_seq_one_letter_code
_entity_poly.pdbx_strand_id
1 'polypeptide(L)'
;MVSHKYKTLFIHVPKAAGQSVEAFFLNLHGLKWEERLPLLLAPNAADKIGPPRLAHLHSVDYVRXHFVSQQDFDRYXKFGFVRXPWSRAVSFXKFHGHQHLMSFEKFVITKLPLLIQEQXWFYGPQYDFFYENGENKADFIGKFESLQTDFAKVCKALNMPVQNLPHRNRSAQKGGISGLRKFGRRFVKQPESLLHLLFSRGDKIKSKNYRDYYTPGLIAAVXELYKEDVTAFXYSFED
;
A
#
# COMPACT_ATOMS: atom_id res chain seq x y z
N MET A 1 -2.19 8.10 8.35
CA MET A 1 -3.45 8.55 8.99
C MET A 1 -3.16 8.95 10.43
N VAL A 2 -3.79 10.04 10.92
CA VAL A 2 -3.67 10.48 12.32
C VAL A 2 -5.05 10.40 12.98
N SER A 3 -5.11 9.89 14.19
CA SER A 3 -6.31 9.97 15.04
C SER A 3 -5.92 10.56 16.41
N HIS A 4 -6.13 11.85 16.58
CA HIS A 4 -5.87 12.53 17.85
C HIS A 4 -6.80 12.00 18.96
N LYS A 5 -8.06 11.67 18.62
CA LYS A 5 -9.04 11.11 19.56
C LYS A 5 -8.56 9.77 20.17
N TYR A 6 -7.95 8.91 19.35
CA TYR A 6 -7.49 7.60 19.80
C TYR A 6 -5.97 7.56 20.01
N LYS A 7 -5.31 8.71 19.96
CA LYS A 7 -3.86 8.88 20.18
C LYS A 7 -3.05 7.86 19.38
N THR A 8 -3.31 7.79 18.05
CA THR A 8 -2.65 6.78 17.22
C THR A 8 -2.31 7.32 15.83
N LEU A 9 -1.22 6.80 15.28
CA LEU A 9 -0.76 7.00 13.91
C LEU A 9 -0.83 5.67 13.18
N PHE A 10 -1.55 5.62 12.08
CA PHE A 10 -1.52 4.47 11.17
C PHE A 10 -0.60 4.80 9.99
N ILE A 11 0.51 4.09 9.92
CA ILE A 11 1.50 4.19 8.83
C ILE A 11 1.02 3.29 7.70
N HIS A 12 0.47 3.91 6.64
CA HIS A 12 -0.23 3.19 5.58
C HIS A 12 0.71 2.82 4.43
N VAL A 13 1.26 1.62 4.48
CA VAL A 13 2.02 1.03 3.37
C VAL A 13 1.07 0.70 2.20
N PRO A 14 1.32 1.19 0.98
CA PRO A 14 0.48 0.84 -0.17
C PRO A 14 0.42 -0.66 -0.43
N LYS A 15 -0.81 -1.16 -0.68
CA LYS A 15 -1.13 -2.55 -1.01
C LYS A 15 -1.00 -3.54 0.17
N ALA A 16 -0.94 -3.04 1.41
CA ALA A 16 -0.90 -3.84 2.65
C ALA A 16 -2.17 -3.61 3.51
N ALA A 17 -3.35 -3.65 2.91
CA ALA A 17 -4.68 -3.56 3.56
C ALA A 17 -5.09 -2.18 4.11
N GLY A 18 -4.34 -1.12 3.85
CA GLY A 18 -4.60 0.20 4.46
C GLY A 18 -6.03 0.72 4.31
N GLN A 19 -6.70 0.46 3.17
CA GLN A 19 -8.08 0.92 2.96
C GLN A 19 -9.08 0.32 3.96
N SER A 20 -8.84 -0.92 4.42
CA SER A 20 -9.69 -1.56 5.44
C SER A 20 -9.49 -0.89 6.80
N VAL A 21 -8.24 -0.57 7.14
CA VAL A 21 -7.90 0.14 8.38
C VAL A 21 -8.48 1.57 8.35
N GLU A 22 -8.29 2.30 7.24
CA GLU A 22 -8.86 3.65 7.07
C GLU A 22 -10.38 3.64 7.22
N ALA A 23 -11.06 2.66 6.60
CA ALA A 23 -12.51 2.54 6.69
C ALA A 23 -12.97 2.27 8.14
N PHE A 24 -12.23 1.45 8.87
CA PHE A 24 -12.49 1.19 10.29
C PHE A 24 -12.41 2.50 11.10
N PHE A 25 -11.32 3.26 10.94
CA PHE A 25 -11.14 4.51 11.69
C PHE A 25 -12.15 5.59 11.26
N LEU A 26 -12.51 5.67 9.97
CA LEU A 26 -13.59 6.57 9.53
C LEU A 26 -14.90 6.25 10.24
N ASN A 27 -15.29 4.97 10.28
CA ASN A 27 -16.50 4.54 11.02
C ASN A 27 -16.40 4.87 12.50
N LEU A 28 -15.25 4.64 13.12
CA LEU A 28 -15.01 4.88 14.54
C LEU A 28 -15.12 6.38 14.90
N HIS A 29 -14.81 7.25 13.93
CA HIS A 29 -14.95 8.71 14.08
C HIS A 29 -16.32 9.21 13.63
N GLY A 30 -17.20 8.35 13.09
CA GLY A 30 -18.48 8.75 12.53
C GLY A 30 -18.36 9.57 11.24
N LEU A 31 -17.24 9.41 10.52
CA LEU A 31 -16.94 10.18 9.32
C LEU A 31 -17.24 9.39 8.05
N LYS A 32 -17.77 10.07 7.04
CA LYS A 32 -17.89 9.54 5.68
C LYS A 32 -16.57 9.71 4.93
N TRP A 33 -16.42 9.02 3.81
CA TRP A 33 -15.21 9.11 2.99
C TRP A 33 -14.89 10.56 2.54
N GLU A 34 -15.93 11.34 2.28
CA GLU A 34 -15.79 12.73 1.85
C GLU A 34 -15.27 13.65 2.96
N GLU A 35 -15.45 13.23 4.22
CA GLU A 35 -15.09 13.98 5.42
C GLU A 35 -13.76 13.56 6.04
N ARG A 36 -12.93 12.81 5.30
CA ARG A 36 -11.73 12.14 5.80
C ARG A 36 -10.50 13.04 6.05
N LEU A 37 -10.58 14.32 5.69
CA LEU A 37 -9.47 15.28 5.81
C LEU A 37 -8.88 15.36 7.23
N PRO A 38 -9.69 15.39 8.31
CA PRO A 38 -9.14 15.46 9.67
C PRO A 38 -8.25 14.27 10.06
N LEU A 39 -8.35 13.14 9.34
CA LEU A 39 -7.49 11.97 9.57
C LEU A 39 -6.27 11.94 8.65
N LEU A 40 -5.95 13.03 7.94
CA LEU A 40 -4.91 13.10 6.92
C LEU A 40 -5.08 12.09 5.77
N LEU A 41 -6.33 11.78 5.41
CA LEU A 41 -6.65 10.86 4.30
C LEU A 41 -7.03 11.62 3.03
N ALA A 42 -6.22 12.62 2.69
CA ALA A 42 -6.49 13.55 1.59
C ALA A 42 -5.33 13.57 0.59
N PRO A 43 -5.56 14.10 -0.62
CA PRO A 43 -4.45 14.48 -1.49
C PRO A 43 -3.60 15.56 -0.82
N ASN A 44 -2.29 15.52 -1.05
CA ASN A 44 -1.40 16.60 -0.65
C ASN A 44 -1.55 17.77 -1.62
N ALA A 45 -1.33 18.97 -1.16
CA ALA A 45 -1.29 20.13 -2.05
C ALA A 45 -0.07 20.03 -2.96
N ALA A 46 -0.21 20.50 -4.19
CA ALA A 46 0.84 20.35 -5.22
C ALA A 46 2.14 21.10 -4.86
N ASP A 47 2.03 22.15 -4.03
CA ASP A 47 3.15 22.98 -3.61
C ASP A 47 3.77 22.52 -2.26
N LYS A 48 3.26 21.45 -1.66
CA LYS A 48 3.72 20.96 -0.36
C LYS A 48 4.67 19.78 -0.48
N ILE A 49 5.63 19.70 0.43
CA ILE A 49 6.56 18.57 0.54
C ILE A 49 5.81 17.31 0.95
N GLY A 50 6.25 16.18 0.44
CA GLY A 50 5.68 14.88 0.80
C GLY A 50 5.01 14.15 -0.38
N PRO A 51 4.46 12.97 -0.14
CA PRO A 51 3.82 12.19 -1.21
C PRO A 51 2.54 12.88 -1.70
N PRO A 52 2.10 12.62 -2.94
CA PRO A 52 0.84 13.20 -3.46
C PRO A 52 -0.41 12.81 -2.66
N ARG A 53 -0.30 11.82 -1.78
CA ARG A 53 -1.37 11.39 -0.88
C ARG A 53 -0.84 11.29 0.54
N LEU A 54 -1.39 12.10 1.44
CA LEU A 54 -0.98 12.17 2.84
C LEU A 54 -1.20 10.84 3.60
N ALA A 55 -2.05 9.96 3.07
CA ALA A 55 -2.21 8.61 3.62
C ALA A 55 -0.90 7.81 3.63
N HIS A 56 0.02 8.08 2.68
CA HIS A 56 1.25 7.30 2.48
C HIS A 56 2.51 8.02 2.98
N LEU A 57 2.39 8.78 4.05
CA LEU A 57 3.53 9.37 4.76
C LEU A 57 4.36 8.26 5.43
N HIS A 58 5.68 8.38 5.37
CA HIS A 58 6.58 7.57 6.21
C HIS A 58 6.42 8.01 7.67
N SER A 59 6.82 7.16 8.61
CA SER A 59 6.65 7.44 10.05
C SER A 59 7.22 8.80 10.46
N VAL A 60 8.43 9.14 9.98
CA VAL A 60 9.11 10.38 10.33
C VAL A 60 8.50 11.62 9.66
N ASP A 61 7.80 11.43 8.54
CA ASP A 61 7.20 12.55 7.79
C ASP A 61 6.06 13.22 8.57
N TYR A 62 5.43 12.50 9.50
CA TYR A 62 4.38 13.09 10.33
C TYR A 62 4.91 14.28 11.14
N VAL A 63 6.13 14.18 11.65
CA VAL A 63 6.78 15.26 12.39
C VAL A 63 7.44 16.26 11.41
N ARG A 64 8.16 15.76 10.44
CA ARG A 64 8.83 16.62 9.45
C ARG A 64 7.90 17.59 8.72
N UNK A 65 6.72 17.00 8.34
CA UNK A 65 5.89 17.67 7.75
C UNK A 65 5.08 18.32 8.56
N HIS A 66 5.25 18.56 9.83
CA HIS A 66 4.50 19.30 10.84
C HIS A 66 3.00 18.92 10.89
N PHE A 67 2.65 17.68 10.54
CA PHE A 67 1.28 17.16 10.68
C PHE A 67 0.99 16.76 12.14
N VAL A 68 2.03 16.42 12.90
CA VAL A 68 1.94 16.00 14.31
C VAL A 68 3.14 16.61 15.03
N SER A 69 2.95 17.09 16.27
CA SER A 69 4.06 17.55 17.11
C SER A 69 4.97 16.38 17.50
N GLN A 70 6.23 16.64 17.80
CA GLN A 70 7.14 15.60 18.31
C GLN A 70 6.54 14.95 19.58
N GLN A 71 5.98 15.75 20.48
CA GLN A 71 5.37 15.28 21.72
C GLN A 71 4.21 14.31 21.45
N ASP A 72 3.35 14.61 20.49
CA ASP A 72 2.25 13.71 20.11
C ASP A 72 2.76 12.45 19.41
N PHE A 73 3.76 12.60 18.53
CA PHE A 73 4.39 11.47 17.86
C PHE A 73 4.94 10.46 18.87
N ASP A 74 5.65 10.94 19.90
CA ASP A 74 6.24 10.09 20.93
C ASP A 74 5.17 9.36 21.77
N ARG A 75 4.01 10.01 21.98
CA ARG A 75 2.92 9.49 22.82
C ARG A 75 1.95 8.56 22.08
N TYR A 76 1.83 8.73 20.78
CA TYR A 76 0.79 8.01 20.01
C TYR A 76 1.26 6.62 19.56
N UNK A 77 0.44 5.44 19.39
CA UNK A 77 0.67 4.28 19.01
C UNK A 77 0.86 4.33 17.69
N LYS A 78 1.95 4.11 17.32
CA LYS A 78 2.31 4.08 15.90
C LYS A 78 2.26 2.65 15.40
N PHE A 79 1.41 2.38 14.42
CA PHE A 79 1.29 1.02 13.87
C PHE A 79 1.12 1.04 12.35
N GLY A 80 1.42 -0.10 11.74
CA GLY A 80 1.18 -0.32 10.32
C GLY A 80 1.14 -1.78 9.97
N PHE A 81 0.95 -2.07 8.68
CA PHE A 81 0.92 -3.44 8.18
C PHE A 81 1.84 -3.57 6.97
N VAL A 82 2.56 -4.70 6.90
CA VAL A 82 3.40 -5.10 5.78
C VAL A 82 2.81 -6.34 5.10
N ARG A 83 3.33 -6.67 3.94
CA ARG A 83 2.85 -7.77 3.13
C ARG A 83 4.00 -8.45 2.38
N UNK A 84 4.15 -9.87 1.98
CA UNK A 84 4.89 -10.48 1.41
C UNK A 84 5.27 -9.87 0.40
N PRO A 85 6.45 -9.37 0.10
CA PRO A 85 6.83 -8.59 -1.07
C PRO A 85 6.39 -9.19 -2.40
N TRP A 86 6.50 -10.48 -2.54
CA TRP A 86 6.07 -11.18 -3.76
C TRP A 86 4.56 -11.05 -4.00
N SER A 87 3.76 -11.21 -2.97
CA SER A 87 2.31 -11.01 -3.03
C SER A 87 1.97 -9.54 -3.33
N ARG A 88 2.77 -8.61 -2.78
CA ARG A 88 2.62 -7.16 -3.01
C ARG A 88 2.94 -6.80 -4.46
N ALA A 89 3.99 -7.37 -5.06
CA ALA A 89 4.36 -7.14 -6.46
C ALA A 89 3.24 -7.57 -7.42
N VAL A 90 2.62 -8.74 -7.19
CA VAL A 90 1.43 -9.18 -7.95
C VAL A 90 0.27 -8.18 -7.77
N SER A 91 0.09 -7.66 -6.55
CA SER A 91 -0.94 -6.66 -6.29
C SER A 91 -0.70 -5.35 -7.05
N PHE A 92 0.52 -4.96 -7.21
CA PHE A 92 0.87 -3.81 -8.05
C PHE A 92 0.50 -4.02 -9.52
N UNK A 93 0.78 -5.23 -10.05
CA UNK A 93 0.55 -5.53 -11.21
C UNK A 93 -0.74 -5.39 -11.55
N LYS A 94 -1.65 -5.76 -10.69
CA LYS A 94 -3.11 -5.74 -10.91
C LYS A 94 -3.72 -4.33 -10.72
N PHE A 95 -3.21 -3.57 -9.78
CA PHE A 95 -3.83 -2.34 -9.30
C PHE A 95 -3.98 -1.27 -10.38
N HIS A 96 -2.97 -1.03 -11.19
CA HIS A 96 -3.02 -0.06 -12.28
C HIS A 96 -3.28 -0.68 -13.64
N GLY A 97 -3.68 -1.96 -13.66
CA GLY A 97 -4.03 -2.65 -14.90
C GLY A 97 -2.84 -3.03 -15.78
N HIS A 98 -1.62 -3.04 -15.22
CA HIS A 98 -0.43 -3.46 -15.98
C HIS A 98 -0.58 -4.88 -16.53
N GLN A 99 -1.33 -5.75 -15.84
CA GLN A 99 -1.64 -7.12 -16.28
C GLN A 99 -2.31 -7.17 -17.66
N HIS A 100 -2.92 -6.07 -18.12
CA HIS A 100 -3.56 -6.00 -19.44
C HIS A 100 -2.59 -5.49 -20.52
N LEU A 101 -1.43 -4.98 -20.13
CA LEU A 101 -0.46 -4.32 -21.00
C LEU A 101 0.82 -5.14 -21.20
N MET A 102 1.17 -6.00 -20.22
CA MET A 102 2.44 -6.74 -20.25
C MET A 102 2.36 -7.99 -19.37
N SER A 103 3.27 -8.94 -19.61
CA SER A 103 3.43 -10.13 -18.74
C SER A 103 3.94 -9.72 -17.35
N PHE A 104 3.74 -10.58 -16.34
CA PHE A 104 4.24 -10.35 -15.00
C PHE A 104 5.79 -10.28 -15.00
N GLU A 105 6.44 -11.16 -15.77
CA GLU A 105 7.89 -11.13 -15.94
C GLU A 105 8.37 -9.76 -16.42
N LYS A 106 7.80 -9.27 -17.52
CA LYS A 106 8.17 -7.94 -18.07
C LYS A 106 7.91 -6.83 -17.03
N PHE A 107 6.81 -6.94 -16.28
CA PHE A 107 6.49 -5.98 -15.21
C PHE A 107 7.60 -5.96 -14.15
N VAL A 108 8.00 -7.13 -13.62
CA VAL A 108 9.00 -7.24 -12.54
C VAL A 108 10.37 -6.78 -13.01
N ILE A 109 10.78 -7.20 -14.23
CA ILE A 109 12.17 -6.98 -14.70
C ILE A 109 12.36 -5.54 -15.23
N THR A 110 11.34 -4.97 -15.87
CA THR A 110 11.52 -3.66 -16.54
C THR A 110 10.71 -2.53 -15.94
N LYS A 111 9.44 -2.76 -15.60
CA LYS A 111 8.55 -1.65 -15.20
C LYS A 111 8.61 -1.34 -13.71
N LEU A 112 8.68 -2.38 -12.86
CA LEU A 112 8.65 -2.20 -11.41
C LEU A 112 9.88 -1.43 -10.89
N PRO A 113 11.12 -1.71 -11.36
CA PRO A 113 12.28 -0.90 -10.93
C PRO A 113 12.13 0.59 -11.26
N LEU A 114 11.61 0.90 -12.46
CA LEU A 114 11.36 2.30 -12.85
C LEU A 114 10.30 2.95 -11.96
N LEU A 115 9.24 2.21 -11.64
CA LEU A 115 8.17 2.71 -10.77
C LEU A 115 8.67 2.95 -9.34
N ILE A 116 9.60 2.12 -8.85
CA ILE A 116 10.24 2.32 -7.54
C ILE A 116 11.03 3.64 -7.55
N GLN A 117 11.80 3.88 -8.60
CA GLN A 117 12.58 5.13 -8.74
C GLN A 117 11.68 6.37 -8.85
N GLU A 118 10.62 6.30 -9.66
CA GLU A 118 9.72 7.43 -9.94
C GLU A 118 8.73 7.72 -8.81
N GLN A 119 8.35 6.70 -8.09
CA GLN A 119 7.29 6.80 -7.07
C GLN A 119 7.62 5.95 -5.83
N UNK A 120 8.63 6.11 -5.12
CA UNK A 120 9.08 5.57 -4.12
C UNK A 120 8.17 5.36 -3.16
N TRP A 121 7.30 6.56 -2.89
CA TRP A 121 6.20 6.64 -1.93
C TRP A 121 5.12 5.56 -2.12
N PHE A 122 4.97 4.98 -3.29
CA PHE A 122 3.93 3.98 -3.59
C PHE A 122 4.49 2.58 -3.84
N TYR A 123 5.59 2.49 -4.61
CA TYR A 123 6.17 1.20 -5.02
C TYR A 123 7.42 0.81 -4.23
N GLY A 124 7.99 1.72 -3.46
CA GLY A 124 9.23 1.52 -2.71
C GLY A 124 9.13 0.47 -1.61
N PRO A 125 10.26 0.15 -0.97
CA PRO A 125 10.29 -0.78 0.15
C PRO A 125 9.33 -0.39 1.28
N GLN A 126 8.76 -1.38 1.92
CA GLN A 126 7.90 -1.17 3.09
C GLN A 126 8.73 -0.78 4.32
N TYR A 127 9.98 -1.21 4.33
CA TYR A 127 10.98 -0.87 5.33
C TYR A 127 11.04 0.65 5.55
N ASP A 128 11.11 1.42 4.46
CA ASP A 128 11.24 2.87 4.51
C ASP A 128 10.08 3.57 5.23
N PHE A 129 8.92 2.93 5.28
CA PHE A 129 7.76 3.50 5.97
C PHE A 129 7.95 3.52 7.49
N PHE A 130 8.73 2.59 8.03
CA PHE A 130 8.85 2.38 9.48
C PHE A 130 10.23 2.71 10.02
N TYR A 131 11.28 2.62 9.21
CA TYR A 131 12.66 2.72 9.68
C TYR A 131 13.31 4.01 9.22
N GLU A 132 14.12 4.59 10.09
CA GLU A 132 14.99 5.72 9.78
C GLU A 132 16.36 5.43 10.39
N ASN A 133 17.41 5.45 9.55
CA ASN A 133 18.78 5.17 9.96
C ASN A 133 18.92 3.83 10.71
N GLY A 134 18.17 2.82 10.28
CA GLY A 134 18.18 1.49 10.88
C GLY A 134 17.31 1.34 12.12
N GLU A 135 16.70 2.44 12.61
CA GLU A 135 15.88 2.44 13.81
C GLU A 135 14.39 2.36 13.47
N ASN A 136 13.69 1.38 14.07
CA ASN A 136 12.24 1.24 13.91
C ASN A 136 11.51 2.36 14.67
N LYS A 137 10.65 3.08 13.98
CA LYS A 137 9.85 4.19 14.53
C LYS A 137 8.39 3.80 14.82
N ALA A 138 8.01 2.53 14.63
CA ALA A 138 6.65 2.05 14.90
C ALA A 138 6.61 1.19 16.15
N ASP A 139 5.52 1.29 16.90
CA ASP A 139 5.30 0.47 18.11
C ASP A 139 4.79 -0.93 17.76
N PHE A 140 4.10 -1.07 16.59
CA PHE A 140 3.59 -2.36 16.11
C PHE A 140 3.57 -2.42 14.59
N ILE A 141 4.16 -3.47 14.03
CA ILE A 141 4.10 -3.77 12.59
C ILE A 141 3.46 -5.15 12.44
N GLY A 142 2.22 -5.18 11.95
CA GLY A 142 1.48 -6.42 11.68
C GLY A 142 1.69 -6.90 10.25
N LYS A 143 1.29 -8.14 9.99
CA LYS A 143 1.36 -8.74 8.64
C LYS A 143 -0.01 -8.80 7.98
N PHE A 144 -0.07 -8.51 6.70
CA PHE A 144 -1.28 -8.64 5.87
C PHE A 144 -1.82 -10.08 5.94
N GLU A 145 -0.92 -11.03 5.99
CA GLU A 145 -1.21 -12.47 5.99
C GLU A 145 -1.97 -12.90 7.27
N SER A 146 -1.76 -12.19 8.38
CA SER A 146 -2.46 -12.38 9.67
C SER A 146 -3.28 -11.15 10.06
N LEU A 147 -3.80 -10.40 9.09
CA LEU A 147 -4.36 -9.06 9.26
C LEU A 147 -5.40 -8.96 10.39
N GLN A 148 -6.36 -9.90 10.47
CA GLN A 148 -7.43 -9.82 11.48
C GLN A 148 -6.87 -10.04 12.90
N THR A 149 -5.99 -11.04 13.04
CA THR A 149 -5.33 -11.36 14.32
C THR A 149 -4.44 -10.22 14.78
N ASP A 150 -3.66 -9.66 13.86
CA ASP A 150 -2.74 -8.56 14.20
C ASP A 150 -3.51 -7.26 14.45
N PHE A 151 -4.60 -7.01 13.74
CA PHE A 151 -5.44 -5.85 14.01
C PHE A 151 -6.13 -5.97 15.39
N ALA A 152 -6.48 -7.18 15.82
CA ALA A 152 -7.02 -7.38 17.17
C ALA A 152 -6.00 -6.98 18.25
N LYS A 153 -4.68 -7.19 18.01
CA LYS A 153 -3.62 -6.71 18.92
C LYS A 153 -3.59 -5.18 18.97
N VAL A 154 -3.74 -4.52 17.82
CA VAL A 154 -3.83 -3.05 17.74
C VAL A 154 -5.04 -2.55 18.54
N CYS A 155 -6.21 -3.16 18.36
CA CYS A 155 -7.42 -2.78 19.12
C CYS A 155 -7.16 -2.87 20.63
N LYS A 156 -6.55 -3.96 21.08
CA LYS A 156 -6.21 -4.14 22.51
C LYS A 156 -5.25 -3.05 23.00
N ALA A 157 -4.20 -2.76 22.23
CA ALA A 157 -3.21 -1.73 22.60
C ALA A 157 -3.86 -0.33 22.69
N LEU A 158 -4.90 -0.08 21.92
CA LEU A 158 -5.63 1.19 21.91
C LEU A 158 -6.84 1.19 22.88
N ASN A 159 -7.02 0.12 23.67
CA ASN A 159 -8.16 -0.05 24.58
C ASN A 159 -9.50 0.09 23.84
N MET A 160 -9.57 -0.45 22.61
CA MET A 160 -10.77 -0.41 21.76
C MET A 160 -11.41 -1.81 21.67
N PRO A 161 -12.74 -1.87 21.48
CA PRO A 161 -13.37 -3.18 21.22
C PRO A 161 -12.75 -3.85 20.00
N VAL A 162 -12.42 -5.13 20.13
CA VAL A 162 -11.89 -5.92 19.02
C VAL A 162 -13.00 -6.12 17.98
N GLN A 163 -12.77 -5.66 16.78
CA GLN A 163 -13.70 -5.79 15.65
C GLN A 163 -12.92 -6.22 14.41
N ASN A 164 -13.58 -6.98 13.56
CA ASN A 164 -13.00 -7.37 12.29
C ASN A 164 -12.92 -6.18 11.32
N LEU A 165 -11.80 -6.08 10.63
CA LEU A 165 -11.66 -5.07 9.58
C LEU A 165 -12.63 -5.38 8.42
N PRO A 166 -13.31 -4.35 7.89
CA PRO A 166 -14.20 -4.57 6.74
C PRO A 166 -13.39 -5.00 5.50
N HIS A 167 -13.90 -6.00 4.80
CA HIS A 167 -13.27 -6.49 3.56
C HIS A 167 -13.56 -5.52 2.39
N ARG A 168 -12.79 -4.42 2.28
CA ARG A 168 -13.00 -3.43 1.20
C ARG A 168 -12.28 -3.76 -0.12
N ASN A 169 -11.36 -4.72 -0.13
CA ASN A 169 -10.57 -5.07 -1.33
C ASN A 169 -10.83 -6.45 -1.90
N ARG A 170 -12.04 -6.94 -1.84
CA ARG A 170 -12.44 -7.82 -2.92
C ARG A 170 -12.43 -6.94 -4.17
N SER A 171 -11.48 -7.18 -5.07
CA SER A 171 -11.57 -6.67 -6.43
C SER A 171 -12.89 -7.16 -7.00
N ALA A 172 -13.95 -6.43 -6.68
CA ALA A 172 -15.18 -6.55 -7.41
C ALA A 172 -14.81 -6.18 -8.83
N GLN A 173 -14.74 -7.16 -9.69
CA GLN A 173 -14.90 -6.97 -11.10
C GLN A 173 -16.30 -6.36 -11.30
N LYS A 174 -16.43 -5.09 -10.94
CA LYS A 174 -17.50 -4.30 -11.49
C LYS A 174 -17.08 -4.00 -12.93
N GLY A 175 -17.25 -4.99 -13.77
CA GLY A 175 -17.36 -4.75 -15.20
C GLY A 175 -18.53 -3.81 -15.40
N GLY A 176 -18.24 -2.54 -15.53
CA GLY A 176 -19.25 -1.50 -15.72
C GLY A 176 -18.61 -0.29 -16.35
N ILE A 177 -19.45 0.59 -16.86
CA ILE A 177 -19.17 1.84 -17.58
C ILE A 177 -18.12 2.71 -16.84
N SER A 178 -18.00 2.59 -15.50
CA SER A 178 -16.98 3.31 -14.73
C SER A 178 -15.55 2.81 -14.97
N GLY A 179 -15.38 1.54 -15.29
CA GLY A 179 -14.09 0.97 -15.70
C GLY A 179 -13.64 1.52 -17.05
N LEU A 180 -14.55 1.61 -18.00
CA LEU A 180 -14.28 2.19 -19.32
C LEU A 180 -13.91 3.67 -19.26
N ARG A 181 -14.55 4.44 -18.38
CA ARG A 181 -14.24 5.88 -18.20
C ARG A 181 -12.85 6.11 -17.59
N LYS A 182 -12.42 5.28 -16.64
CA LYS A 182 -11.06 5.33 -16.08
C LYS A 182 -10.04 4.90 -17.13
N PHE A 183 -10.38 3.92 -17.92
CA PHE A 183 -9.58 3.41 -19.04
C PHE A 183 -9.41 4.52 -20.11
N GLY A 184 -10.50 5.16 -20.52
CA GLY A 184 -10.48 6.24 -21.52
C GLY A 184 -9.63 7.45 -21.12
N ARG A 185 -9.71 7.90 -19.85
CA ARG A 185 -8.89 9.01 -19.34
C ARG A 185 -7.39 8.70 -19.36
N ARG A 186 -6.99 7.43 -19.26
CA ARG A 186 -5.59 7.01 -19.31
C ARG A 186 -5.04 7.10 -20.74
N PHE A 187 -5.86 6.79 -21.76
CA PHE A 187 -5.45 6.88 -23.18
C PHE A 187 -5.22 8.31 -23.63
N VAL A 188 -6.00 9.25 -23.12
CA VAL A 188 -5.81 10.67 -23.41
C VAL A 188 -4.45 11.18 -22.88
N LYS A 189 -3.97 10.61 -21.77
CA LYS A 189 -2.69 11.02 -21.16
C LYS A 189 -1.48 10.23 -21.67
N GLN A 190 -1.69 9.04 -22.27
CA GLN A 190 -0.59 8.19 -22.78
C GLN A 190 -1.06 7.45 -24.04
N PRO A 191 -1.05 8.11 -25.20
CA PRO A 191 -1.54 7.50 -26.47
C PRO A 191 -0.73 6.27 -26.90
N GLU A 192 0.53 6.16 -26.48
CA GLU A 192 1.39 4.99 -26.76
C GLU A 192 0.81 3.69 -26.19
N SER A 193 -0.02 3.78 -25.13
CA SER A 193 -0.64 2.61 -24.50
C SER A 193 -1.69 1.94 -25.41
N LEU A 194 -2.20 2.64 -26.42
CA LEU A 194 -3.16 2.08 -27.41
C LEU A 194 -2.48 1.08 -28.35
N LEU A 195 -1.28 1.40 -28.82
CA LEU A 195 -0.50 0.49 -29.64
C LEU A 195 -0.10 -0.78 -28.87
N HIS A 196 0.26 -0.64 -27.60
CA HIS A 196 0.57 -1.79 -26.74
C HIS A 196 -0.63 -2.73 -26.56
N LEU A 197 -1.84 -2.19 -26.48
CA LEU A 197 -3.07 -3.00 -26.32
C LEU A 197 -3.37 -3.86 -27.55
N LEU A 198 -3.05 -3.36 -28.73
CA LEU A 198 -3.29 -4.08 -29.98
C LEU A 198 -2.27 -5.19 -30.23
N PHE A 199 -1.06 -5.07 -29.63
CA PHE A 199 0.05 -5.98 -29.93
C PHE A 199 0.53 -6.80 -28.71
N SER A 200 0.07 -6.52 -27.47
CA SER A 200 0.50 -7.29 -26.32
C SER A 200 -0.49 -8.42 -26.01
N ARG A 201 -0.03 -9.64 -26.15
CA ARG A 201 -0.65 -10.79 -25.50
C ARG A 201 -0.24 -10.73 -24.03
N GLY A 202 -1.00 -10.02 -23.21
CA GLY A 202 -0.84 -10.07 -21.75
C GLY A 202 -1.09 -11.51 -21.29
N ASP A 203 -0.26 -12.01 -20.39
CA ASP A 203 -0.48 -13.32 -19.77
C ASP A 203 -1.81 -13.29 -19.04
N LYS A 204 -2.74 -14.12 -19.46
CA LYS A 204 -4.05 -14.26 -18.81
C LYS A 204 -3.98 -15.16 -17.59
N ILE A 205 -2.94 -14.97 -16.74
CA ILE A 205 -2.89 -15.70 -15.47
C ILE A 205 -3.99 -15.12 -14.58
N LYS A 206 -5.11 -15.84 -14.47
CA LYS A 206 -6.25 -15.46 -13.64
C LYS A 206 -6.17 -16.07 -12.24
N SER A 207 -4.98 -16.46 -11.78
CA SER A 207 -4.84 -17.12 -10.50
C SER A 207 -5.07 -16.17 -9.33
N LYS A 208 -5.65 -16.69 -8.26
CA LYS A 208 -5.75 -16.03 -6.96
C LYS A 208 -4.47 -16.21 -6.14
N ASN A 209 -3.73 -17.29 -6.39
CA ASN A 209 -2.47 -17.57 -5.70
C ASN A 209 -1.34 -16.79 -6.36
N TYR A 210 -0.64 -15.95 -5.59
CA TYR A 210 0.47 -15.14 -6.12
C TYR A 210 1.63 -16.03 -6.61
N ARG A 211 1.82 -17.22 -6.02
CA ARG A 211 2.92 -18.13 -6.36
C ARG A 211 2.88 -18.57 -7.83
N ASP A 212 1.69 -18.66 -8.42
CA ASP A 212 1.52 -19.08 -9.83
C ASP A 212 2.10 -18.08 -10.85
N TYR A 213 2.47 -16.88 -10.40
CA TYR A 213 3.08 -15.84 -11.24
C TYR A 213 4.60 -15.97 -11.32
N TYR A 214 5.22 -16.85 -10.52
CA TYR A 214 6.66 -16.80 -10.25
C TYR A 214 7.41 -17.96 -10.83
N THR A 215 8.56 -17.65 -11.45
CA THR A 215 9.68 -18.57 -11.73
C THR A 215 10.78 -18.33 -10.69
N PRO A 216 11.76 -19.26 -10.54
CA PRO A 216 12.87 -19.02 -9.61
C PRO A 216 13.60 -17.70 -9.86
N GLY A 217 13.80 -17.32 -11.13
CA GLY A 217 14.44 -16.05 -11.47
C GLY A 217 13.63 -14.83 -11.02
N LEU A 218 12.30 -14.89 -11.12
CA LEU A 218 11.42 -13.79 -10.66
C LEU A 218 11.35 -13.71 -9.14
N ILE A 219 11.45 -14.86 -8.45
CA ILE A 219 11.54 -14.89 -6.99
C ILE A 219 12.79 -14.12 -6.55
N ALA A 220 13.93 -14.42 -7.17
CA ALA A 220 15.21 -13.75 -6.88
C ALA A 220 15.16 -12.26 -7.22
N ALA A 221 14.55 -11.88 -8.33
CA ALA A 221 14.45 -10.48 -8.75
C ALA A 221 13.62 -9.64 -7.74
N VAL A 222 12.55 -10.17 -7.25
CA VAL A 222 11.75 -9.49 -6.23
C VAL A 222 12.45 -9.47 -4.86
N UNK A 223 13.16 -10.43 -4.47
CA UNK A 223 13.90 -10.51 -3.49
C UNK A 223 14.72 -9.48 -3.46
N GLU A 224 15.55 -9.14 -4.50
CA GLU A 224 16.55 -8.07 -4.57
C GLU A 224 15.92 -6.68 -4.49
N LEU A 225 14.83 -6.47 -5.20
CA LEU A 225 14.10 -5.17 -5.17
C LEU A 225 13.61 -4.78 -3.76
N TYR A 226 13.32 -5.77 -2.92
CA TYR A 226 12.73 -5.56 -1.59
C TYR A 226 13.51 -6.30 -0.49
N LYS A 227 14.84 -6.34 -0.59
CA LYS A 227 15.69 -7.09 0.34
C LYS A 227 15.56 -6.60 1.78
N GLU A 228 15.38 -5.30 1.97
CA GLU A 228 15.17 -4.73 3.31
C GLU A 228 13.85 -5.26 3.91
N ASP A 229 12.78 -5.32 3.10
CA ASP A 229 11.48 -5.86 3.53
C ASP A 229 11.62 -7.34 3.93
N VAL A 230 12.29 -8.13 3.09
CA VAL A 230 12.49 -9.57 3.32
C VAL A 230 13.25 -9.78 4.62
N THR A 231 14.33 -9.03 4.82
CA THR A 231 15.19 -9.14 6.00
C THR A 231 14.50 -8.63 7.27
N ALA A 232 13.98 -7.41 7.24
CA ALA A 232 13.43 -6.75 8.43
C ALA A 232 12.12 -7.40 8.93
N PHE A 233 11.33 -7.93 8.02
CA PHE A 233 10.02 -8.50 8.37
C PHE A 233 9.95 -10.03 8.32
N UNK A 234 11.12 -10.74 7.84
CA UNK A 234 11.28 -11.91 7.83
C UNK A 234 10.42 -12.54 7.06
N TYR A 235 10.38 -12.24 5.92
CA TYR A 235 9.53 -12.90 4.93
C TYR A 235 10.30 -13.96 4.14
N SER A 236 9.62 -15.05 3.81
CA SER A 236 10.07 -16.00 2.79
C SER A 236 9.04 -16.07 1.66
N PHE A 237 9.42 -16.63 0.51
CA PHE A 237 8.50 -16.80 -0.61
C PHE A 237 7.33 -17.75 -0.24
N GLU A 238 7.56 -18.64 0.71
CA GLU A 238 6.58 -19.67 1.13
C GLU A 238 5.60 -19.19 2.22
N ASP A 239 5.71 -17.96 2.72
CA ASP A 239 4.81 -17.40 3.76
C ASP A 239 3.37 -17.23 3.27
#